data_94bd90a592fae6382545b30a86ecc9d5
#
_entry.id   94bd90a592fae6382545b30a86ecc9d5
#
_cell.length_a   1.000
_cell.length_b   1.000
_cell.length_c   1.000
_cell.angle_alpha   90.00
_cell.angle_beta   90.00
_cell.angle_gamma   90.00
#
_symmetry.space_group_name_H-M   'P 1'
#
loop_
_entity.id
_entity.type
_entity.pdbx_description
1 polymer ?
#
loop_
_entity_poly.entity_id
_entity_poly.type
_entity_poly.pdbx_seq_one_letter_code
_entity_poly.pdbx_strand_id
1 'polypeptide(L)'
;MTQVIYEDDLKLLAAMGASRRFGDLLLCGYENQLDEEIQKQFSAVTVKLFDDVSCVVYRGTDKTVVGWREDCNMAFLSPVPSQRAAVEYLRQAAEQIPGTFLLCGHSKGGNLAIYAAATCERTLQDRILKVCSMDGPGFEPNVLELAGYNRMLSRMITYIPQNSVVGMLLEHREKYVVIRSMQEGLMQHDVYSWEVLGPSLIHEDGITDECRVLNASLKEWIDNMDYDQRRQFVNSLFDLLDECDAKTTDDLQNNWYKDIGRILTSIKKMDEASRKVVSQTILSLLKITKKNVTNKEN
;
A
#
# COMPACT_ATOMS: atom_id res chain seq x y z
N MET A 1 -0.14 -5.57 22.47
CA MET A 1 -0.42 -4.94 21.16
C MET A 1 -1.91 -5.03 20.90
N THR A 2 -2.61 -3.91 20.92
CA THR A 2 -4.04 -3.87 20.60
C THR A 2 -4.16 -3.79 19.07
N GLN A 3 -4.45 -4.92 18.42
CA GLN A 3 -4.86 -4.93 17.03
C GLN A 3 -6.20 -4.16 16.94
N VAL A 4 -6.25 -3.14 16.11
CA VAL A 4 -7.51 -2.48 15.81
C VAL A 4 -8.26 -3.38 14.83
N ILE A 5 -9.34 -3.99 15.30
CA ILE A 5 -10.26 -4.76 14.49
C ILE A 5 -11.43 -3.83 14.18
N TYR A 6 -11.68 -3.60 12.90
CA TYR A 6 -12.84 -2.83 12.47
C TYR A 6 -14.12 -3.63 12.64
N GLU A 7 -15.22 -2.97 12.97
CA GLU A 7 -16.51 -3.62 13.14
C GLU A 7 -16.96 -4.35 11.86
N ASP A 8 -16.66 -3.78 10.71
CA ASP A 8 -17.01 -4.38 9.41
C ASP A 8 -16.15 -5.60 9.08
N ASP A 9 -14.89 -5.67 9.53
CA ASP A 9 -14.06 -6.89 9.45
C ASP A 9 -14.71 -8.05 10.21
N LEU A 10 -15.23 -7.78 11.41
CA LEU A 10 -15.93 -8.80 12.22
C LEU A 10 -17.23 -9.25 11.56
N LYS A 11 -18.01 -8.32 11.00
CA LYS A 11 -19.24 -8.64 10.26
C LYS A 11 -18.96 -9.49 9.03
N LEU A 12 -17.92 -9.09 8.24
CA LEU A 12 -17.52 -9.84 7.05
C LEU A 12 -17.03 -11.25 7.42
N LEU A 13 -16.16 -11.36 8.43
CA LEU A 13 -15.64 -12.65 8.89
C LEU A 13 -16.77 -13.57 9.37
N ALA A 14 -17.73 -13.04 10.12
CA ALA A 14 -18.89 -13.79 10.56
C ALA A 14 -19.78 -14.26 9.38
N ALA A 15 -20.01 -13.38 8.40
CA ALA A 15 -20.75 -13.72 7.19
C ALA A 15 -20.03 -14.77 6.33
N MET A 16 -18.71 -14.66 6.19
CA MET A 16 -17.89 -15.65 5.49
C MET A 16 -17.94 -17.01 6.19
N GLY A 17 -17.77 -17.03 7.52
CA GLY A 17 -17.82 -18.27 8.32
C GLY A 17 -19.19 -18.96 8.26
N ALA A 18 -20.28 -18.20 8.15
CA ALA A 18 -21.63 -18.74 8.00
C ALA A 18 -21.99 -19.15 6.56
N SER A 19 -21.17 -18.78 5.57
CA SER A 19 -21.49 -19.05 4.16
C SER A 19 -21.07 -20.46 3.75
N ARG A 20 -21.84 -21.08 2.86
CA ARG A 20 -21.49 -22.38 2.24
C ARG A 20 -20.23 -22.31 1.40
N ARG A 21 -19.88 -21.13 0.90
CA ARG A 21 -18.73 -20.95 -0.01
C ARG A 21 -17.42 -20.78 0.74
N PHE A 22 -17.43 -20.10 1.88
CA PHE A 22 -16.23 -19.68 2.58
C PHE A 22 -16.06 -20.32 3.96
N GLY A 23 -17.14 -20.90 4.55
CA GLY A 23 -17.12 -21.40 5.92
C GLY A 23 -16.15 -22.57 6.15
N ASP A 24 -15.90 -23.37 5.12
CA ASP A 24 -15.01 -24.54 5.18
C ASP A 24 -13.59 -24.25 4.71
N LEU A 25 -13.26 -22.97 4.36
CA LEU A 25 -11.91 -22.61 3.94
C LEU A 25 -10.91 -22.78 5.09
N LEU A 26 -9.77 -23.38 4.79
CA LEU A 26 -8.69 -23.55 5.75
C LEU A 26 -7.72 -22.39 5.67
N LEU A 27 -7.45 -21.79 6.84
CA LEU A 27 -6.44 -20.76 7.02
C LEU A 27 -5.18 -21.39 7.61
N CYS A 28 -4.03 -21.09 7.03
CA CYS A 28 -2.75 -21.61 7.52
C CYS A 28 -1.63 -20.57 7.35
N GLY A 29 -0.53 -20.81 8.07
CA GLY A 29 0.68 -19.99 7.95
C GLY A 29 0.49 -18.53 8.37
N TYR A 30 -0.41 -18.22 9.32
CA TYR A 30 -0.57 -16.84 9.77
C TYR A 30 0.72 -16.31 10.38
N GLU A 31 1.20 -15.18 9.83
CA GLU A 31 2.32 -14.41 10.37
C GLU A 31 1.90 -12.98 10.66
N ASN A 32 2.48 -12.41 11.73
CA ASN A 32 2.34 -11.01 12.08
C ASN A 32 3.63 -10.54 12.77
N GLN A 33 4.36 -9.67 12.10
CA GLN A 33 5.66 -9.18 12.53
C GLN A 33 5.63 -7.66 12.60
N LEU A 34 5.99 -7.11 13.76
CA LEU A 34 6.21 -5.69 13.97
C LEU A 34 7.61 -5.50 14.58
N ASP A 35 8.46 -4.74 13.91
CA ASP A 35 9.83 -4.49 14.32
C ASP A 35 10.13 -3.00 14.13
N GLU A 36 10.27 -2.28 15.24
CA GLU A 36 10.52 -0.83 15.25
C GLU A 36 11.95 -0.50 14.81
N GLU A 37 12.92 -1.37 15.11
CA GLU A 37 14.34 -1.15 14.83
C GLU A 37 14.62 -1.10 13.33
N ILE A 38 14.07 -2.07 12.60
CA ILE A 38 14.21 -2.14 11.14
C ILE A 38 13.01 -1.55 10.40
N GLN A 39 12.08 -0.92 11.11
CA GLN A 39 10.88 -0.28 10.55
C GLN A 39 10.05 -1.24 9.68
N LYS A 40 9.75 -2.43 10.21
CA LYS A 40 9.00 -3.47 9.52
C LYS A 40 7.62 -3.67 10.14
N GLN A 41 6.59 -3.62 9.31
CA GLN A 41 5.26 -4.10 9.65
C GLN A 41 4.78 -5.06 8.57
N PHE A 42 4.77 -6.34 8.86
CA PHE A 42 4.42 -7.41 7.93
C PHE A 42 3.35 -8.33 8.53
N SER A 43 2.37 -8.71 7.73
CA SER A 43 1.44 -9.78 8.08
C SER A 43 0.93 -10.48 6.84
N ALA A 44 0.80 -11.80 6.92
CA ALA A 44 0.27 -12.62 5.83
C ALA A 44 -0.46 -13.85 6.37
N VAL A 45 -1.33 -14.40 5.54
CA VAL A 45 -2.02 -15.68 5.78
C VAL A 45 -2.20 -16.40 4.45
N THR A 46 -2.18 -17.72 4.47
CA THR A 46 -2.52 -18.54 3.31
C THR A 46 -3.89 -19.17 3.49
N VAL A 47 -4.75 -19.05 2.49
CA VAL A 47 -6.10 -19.61 2.45
C VAL A 47 -6.14 -20.73 1.41
N LYS A 48 -6.49 -21.94 1.81
CA LYS A 48 -6.71 -23.04 0.87
C LYS A 48 -8.10 -22.88 0.25
N LEU A 49 -8.14 -22.58 -1.05
CA LEU A 49 -9.38 -22.38 -1.79
C LEU A 49 -9.94 -23.68 -2.37
N PHE A 50 -9.04 -24.50 -2.91
CA PHE A 50 -9.32 -25.78 -3.53
C PHE A 50 -8.17 -26.75 -3.20
N ASP A 51 -8.30 -27.99 -3.60
CA ASP A 51 -7.28 -29.03 -3.30
C ASP A 51 -5.89 -28.66 -3.80
N ASP A 52 -5.80 -28.03 -4.97
CA ASP A 52 -4.57 -27.66 -5.67
C ASP A 52 -4.33 -26.15 -5.81
N VAL A 53 -5.23 -25.31 -5.26
CA VAL A 53 -5.12 -23.85 -5.34
C VAL A 53 -5.19 -23.22 -3.95
N SER A 54 -4.16 -22.48 -3.60
CA SER A 54 -4.10 -21.68 -2.37
C SER A 54 -3.97 -20.18 -2.70
N CYS A 55 -4.47 -19.33 -1.82
CA CYS A 55 -4.35 -17.89 -1.94
C CYS A 55 -3.46 -17.36 -0.81
N VAL A 56 -2.33 -16.76 -1.17
CA VAL A 56 -1.51 -16.01 -0.22
C VAL A 56 -2.05 -14.58 -0.16
N VAL A 57 -2.45 -14.17 1.04
CA VAL A 57 -3.02 -12.86 1.32
C VAL A 57 -2.03 -12.07 2.16
N TYR A 58 -1.54 -10.96 1.62
CA TYR A 58 -0.70 -10.01 2.34
C TYR A 58 -1.57 -8.88 2.88
N ARG A 59 -1.46 -8.65 4.19
CA ARG A 59 -2.17 -7.55 4.85
C ARG A 59 -1.51 -6.22 4.51
N GLY A 60 -2.32 -5.19 4.31
CA GLY A 60 -1.88 -3.81 4.20
C GLY A 60 -1.36 -3.25 5.52
N THR A 61 -1.06 -1.96 5.50
CA THR A 61 -0.58 -1.23 6.67
C THR A 61 -1.66 -1.17 7.75
N ASP A 62 -1.25 -1.43 8.97
CA ASP A 62 -2.09 -1.19 10.14
C ASP A 62 -2.00 0.28 10.58
N LYS A 63 -2.63 0.62 11.72
CA LYS A 63 -2.61 1.99 12.25
C LYS A 63 -1.29 2.38 12.93
N THR A 64 -0.26 1.52 12.91
CA THR A 64 1.02 1.83 13.58
C THR A 64 1.82 2.86 12.78
N VAL A 65 2.50 3.76 13.49
CA VAL A 65 3.44 4.72 12.89
C VAL A 65 4.57 3.98 12.16
N VAL A 66 5.00 2.83 12.67
CA VAL A 66 6.02 1.96 12.03
C VAL A 66 5.58 1.52 10.64
N GLY A 67 4.33 1.06 10.51
CA GLY A 67 3.77 0.66 9.21
C GLY A 67 3.73 1.82 8.21
N TRP A 68 3.29 2.98 8.65
CA TRP A 68 3.24 4.19 7.82
C TRP A 68 4.63 4.68 7.41
N ARG A 69 5.62 4.58 8.32
CA ARG A 69 7.01 4.91 8.00
C ARG A 69 7.56 3.97 6.94
N GLU A 70 7.28 2.68 7.04
CA GLU A 70 7.69 1.70 6.02
C GLU A 70 7.06 2.00 4.65
N ASP A 71 5.78 2.41 4.61
CA ASP A 71 5.11 2.79 3.36
C ASP A 71 5.78 4.01 2.72
N CYS A 72 6.08 5.04 3.50
CA CYS A 72 6.78 6.21 3.00
C CYS A 72 8.21 5.88 2.53
N ASN A 73 8.87 4.91 3.18
CA ASN A 73 10.19 4.44 2.76
C ASN A 73 10.18 3.80 1.36
N MET A 74 9.04 3.25 0.89
CA MET A 74 8.93 2.71 -0.47
C MET A 74 9.21 3.75 -1.57
N ALA A 75 9.09 5.04 -1.27
CA ALA A 75 9.39 6.12 -2.21
C ALA A 75 10.89 6.27 -2.52
N PHE A 76 11.78 5.64 -1.77
CA PHE A 76 13.23 5.72 -1.97
C PHE A 76 13.99 4.44 -1.64
N LEU A 77 13.34 3.45 -1.01
CA LEU A 77 13.95 2.18 -0.61
C LEU A 77 13.18 1.02 -1.24
N SER A 78 13.87 0.21 -2.03
CA SER A 78 13.34 -1.05 -2.54
C SER A 78 14.48 -2.08 -2.62
N PRO A 79 14.35 -3.23 -1.92
CA PRO A 79 13.21 -3.65 -1.12
C PRO A 79 13.17 -3.03 0.29
N VAL A 80 11.96 -2.70 0.75
CA VAL A 80 11.71 -2.48 2.18
C VAL A 80 11.65 -3.82 2.93
N PRO A 81 11.78 -3.83 4.28
CA PRO A 81 11.81 -5.07 5.06
C PRO A 81 10.59 -5.98 4.85
N SER A 82 9.38 -5.43 4.74
CA SER A 82 8.16 -6.23 4.48
C SER A 82 8.13 -6.86 3.08
N GLN A 83 8.73 -6.23 2.07
CA GLN A 83 8.85 -6.83 0.74
C GLN A 83 9.74 -8.09 0.78
N ARG A 84 10.85 -8.05 1.53
CA ARG A 84 11.69 -9.24 1.74
C ARG A 84 10.95 -10.34 2.50
N ALA A 85 10.21 -9.95 3.55
CA ALA A 85 9.39 -10.88 4.31
C ALA A 85 8.29 -11.52 3.45
N ALA A 86 7.70 -10.78 2.52
CA ALA A 86 6.68 -11.29 1.61
C ALA A 86 7.22 -12.38 0.66
N VAL A 87 8.42 -12.20 0.14
CA VAL A 87 9.09 -13.22 -0.70
C VAL A 87 9.38 -14.47 0.12
N GLU A 88 9.94 -14.31 1.32
CA GLU A 88 10.27 -15.41 2.21
C GLU A 88 9.02 -16.17 2.65
N TYR A 89 7.96 -15.48 3.00
CA TYR A 89 6.67 -16.10 3.33
C TYR A 89 6.13 -16.95 2.16
N LEU A 90 6.14 -16.40 0.94
CA LEU A 90 5.70 -17.14 -0.25
C LEU A 90 6.53 -18.40 -0.50
N ARG A 91 7.85 -18.31 -0.32
CA ARG A 91 8.76 -19.45 -0.47
C ARG A 91 8.42 -20.55 0.54
N GLN A 92 8.27 -20.20 1.82
CA GLN A 92 7.91 -21.14 2.89
C GLN A 92 6.53 -21.77 2.68
N ALA A 93 5.55 -20.98 2.25
CA ALA A 93 4.23 -21.48 1.90
C ALA A 93 4.31 -22.50 0.74
N ALA A 94 5.11 -22.21 -0.28
CA ALA A 94 5.26 -23.07 -1.44
C ALA A 94 6.05 -24.36 -1.18
N GLU A 95 6.91 -24.38 -0.18
CA GLU A 95 7.59 -25.61 0.29
C GLU A 95 6.63 -26.56 1.01
N GLN A 96 5.66 -26.02 1.75
CA GLN A 96 4.74 -26.79 2.57
C GLN A 96 3.44 -27.15 1.86
N ILE A 97 3.02 -26.33 0.89
CA ILE A 97 1.73 -26.46 0.21
C ILE A 97 1.97 -26.77 -1.25
N PRO A 98 1.59 -27.98 -1.73
CA PRO A 98 1.67 -28.32 -3.15
C PRO A 98 0.63 -27.52 -3.96
N GLY A 99 0.75 -27.57 -5.30
CA GLY A 99 -0.19 -26.95 -6.21
C GLY A 99 0.19 -25.52 -6.59
N THR A 100 -0.80 -24.71 -6.90
CA THR A 100 -0.67 -23.37 -7.47
C THR A 100 -1.16 -22.29 -6.51
N PHE A 101 -0.75 -21.04 -6.78
CA PHE A 101 -1.04 -19.91 -5.90
C PHE A 101 -1.74 -18.78 -6.62
N LEU A 102 -2.69 -18.17 -5.93
CA LEU A 102 -3.11 -16.80 -6.14
C LEU A 102 -2.42 -15.93 -5.08
N LEU A 103 -2.01 -14.73 -5.44
CA LEU A 103 -1.49 -13.75 -4.49
C LEU A 103 -2.39 -12.54 -4.48
N CYS A 104 -2.71 -12.02 -3.31
CA CYS A 104 -3.48 -10.78 -3.23
C CYS A 104 -3.15 -9.97 -1.97
N GLY A 105 -3.55 -8.71 -2.01
CA GLY A 105 -3.47 -7.82 -0.87
C GLY A 105 -4.07 -6.46 -1.19
N HIS A 106 -4.40 -5.72 -0.15
CA HIS A 106 -4.88 -4.35 -0.21
C HIS A 106 -3.79 -3.38 0.25
N SER A 107 -3.73 -2.19 -0.35
CA SER A 107 -2.76 -1.16 0.03
C SER A 107 -1.32 -1.67 -0.07
N LYS A 108 -0.48 -1.51 0.96
CA LYS A 108 0.85 -2.12 1.04
C LYS A 108 0.82 -3.61 0.70
N GLY A 109 -0.20 -4.35 1.15
CA GLY A 109 -0.34 -5.78 0.86
C GLY A 109 -0.43 -6.09 -0.64
N GLY A 110 -1.05 -5.20 -1.43
CA GLY A 110 -1.07 -5.29 -2.89
C GLY A 110 0.32 -5.13 -3.51
N ASN A 111 1.10 -4.16 -3.04
CA ASN A 111 2.50 -4.00 -3.42
C ASN A 111 3.33 -5.24 -3.04
N LEU A 112 3.17 -5.77 -1.82
CA LEU A 112 3.87 -6.97 -1.37
C LEU A 112 3.55 -8.19 -2.24
N ALA A 113 2.30 -8.36 -2.65
CA ALA A 113 1.87 -9.47 -3.53
C ALA A 113 2.57 -9.40 -4.89
N ILE A 114 2.59 -8.22 -5.51
CA ILE A 114 3.28 -8.00 -6.79
C ILE A 114 4.79 -8.16 -6.62
N TYR A 115 5.39 -7.57 -5.56
CA TYR A 115 6.81 -7.67 -5.31
C TYR A 115 7.26 -9.13 -5.12
N ALA A 116 6.54 -9.90 -4.29
CA ALA A 116 6.84 -11.32 -4.08
C ALA A 116 6.77 -12.12 -5.37
N ALA A 117 5.75 -11.91 -6.20
CA ALA A 117 5.62 -12.58 -7.50
C ALA A 117 6.73 -12.19 -8.48
N ALA A 118 7.15 -10.92 -8.49
CA ALA A 118 8.17 -10.41 -9.39
C ALA A 118 9.57 -10.92 -9.05
N THR A 119 9.85 -11.19 -7.77
CA THR A 119 11.21 -11.43 -7.26
C THR A 119 11.47 -12.85 -6.77
N CYS A 120 10.43 -13.68 -6.61
CA CYS A 120 10.63 -15.09 -6.28
C CYS A 120 11.28 -15.88 -7.43
N GLU A 121 11.74 -17.10 -7.15
CA GLU A 121 12.39 -17.98 -8.10
C GLU A 121 11.44 -18.34 -9.26
N ARG A 122 12.02 -18.57 -10.44
CA ARG A 122 11.26 -18.88 -11.66
C ARG A 122 10.33 -20.08 -11.48
N THR A 123 10.79 -21.14 -10.82
CA THR A 123 9.99 -22.34 -10.54
C THR A 123 8.77 -22.04 -9.69
N LEU A 124 8.86 -21.06 -8.78
CA LEU A 124 7.75 -20.61 -7.98
C LEU A 124 6.82 -19.67 -8.78
N GLN A 125 7.39 -18.80 -9.64
CA GLN A 125 6.58 -17.98 -10.55
C GLN A 125 5.70 -18.85 -11.47
N ASP A 126 6.19 -20.02 -11.90
CA ASP A 126 5.43 -20.95 -12.75
C ASP A 126 4.21 -21.55 -12.01
N ARG A 127 4.22 -21.54 -10.66
CA ARG A 127 3.12 -21.96 -9.81
C ARG A 127 2.13 -20.81 -9.47
N ILE A 128 2.43 -19.57 -9.80
CA ILE A 128 1.55 -18.44 -9.54
C ILE A 128 0.58 -18.26 -10.70
N LEU A 129 -0.72 -18.41 -10.45
CA LEU A 129 -1.77 -18.27 -11.45
C LEU A 129 -2.11 -16.81 -11.72
N LYS A 130 -2.25 -16.01 -10.64
CA LYS A 130 -2.64 -14.60 -10.73
C LYS A 130 -2.19 -13.85 -9.49
N VAL A 131 -1.94 -12.54 -9.69
CA VAL A 131 -1.65 -11.59 -8.61
C VAL A 131 -2.65 -10.45 -8.70
N CYS A 132 -3.35 -10.16 -7.60
CA CYS A 132 -4.33 -9.11 -7.50
C CYS A 132 -3.88 -8.09 -6.45
N SER A 133 -3.60 -6.87 -6.88
CA SER A 133 -3.38 -5.73 -6.01
C SER A 133 -4.66 -4.92 -5.90
N MET A 134 -5.10 -4.61 -4.69
CA MET A 134 -6.25 -3.75 -4.41
C MET A 134 -5.73 -2.43 -3.89
N ASP A 135 -5.71 -1.41 -4.74
CA ASP A 135 -5.23 -0.04 -4.46
C ASP A 135 -3.84 0.02 -3.80
N GLY A 136 -2.96 -0.92 -4.18
CA GLY A 136 -1.58 -0.94 -3.73
C GLY A 136 -0.70 0.02 -4.53
N PRO A 137 0.29 0.68 -3.90
CA PRO A 137 1.23 1.55 -4.60
C PRO A 137 2.10 0.75 -5.57
N GLY A 138 2.59 1.43 -6.62
CA GLY A 138 3.53 0.88 -7.59
C GLY A 138 4.95 0.73 -7.07
N PHE A 139 5.91 0.84 -7.97
CA PHE A 139 7.31 0.55 -7.70
C PHE A 139 8.25 1.61 -8.26
N GLU A 140 9.44 1.67 -7.69
CA GLU A 140 10.57 2.36 -8.29
C GLU A 140 10.98 1.66 -9.62
N PRO A 141 11.56 2.39 -10.60
CA PRO A 141 11.89 1.85 -11.92
C PRO A 141 12.74 0.58 -11.90
N ASN A 142 13.63 0.44 -10.91
CA ASN A 142 14.51 -0.74 -10.77
C ASN A 142 13.75 -2.05 -10.59
N VAL A 143 12.58 -2.03 -9.93
CA VAL A 143 11.71 -3.22 -9.77
C VAL A 143 11.00 -3.56 -11.07
N LEU A 144 10.51 -2.53 -11.78
CA LEU A 144 9.80 -2.70 -13.04
C LEU A 144 10.66 -3.28 -14.15
N GLU A 145 11.99 -3.09 -14.06
CA GLU A 145 12.96 -3.61 -15.02
C GLU A 145 13.37 -5.07 -14.77
N LEU A 146 12.97 -5.64 -13.62
CA LEU A 146 13.29 -7.03 -13.30
C LEU A 146 12.70 -8.00 -14.34
N ALA A 147 13.50 -8.96 -14.76
CA ALA A 147 13.05 -10.01 -15.68
C ALA A 147 11.86 -10.81 -15.11
N GLY A 148 11.82 -11.01 -13.78
CA GLY A 148 10.70 -11.67 -13.10
C GLY A 148 9.42 -10.83 -13.14
N TYR A 149 9.49 -9.51 -12.95
CA TYR A 149 8.34 -8.62 -13.08
C TYR A 149 7.73 -8.73 -14.50
N ASN A 150 8.56 -8.59 -15.53
CA ASN A 150 8.11 -8.68 -16.92
C ASN A 150 7.50 -10.05 -17.25
N ARG A 151 8.04 -11.13 -16.69
CA ARG A 151 7.52 -12.49 -16.85
C ARG A 151 6.13 -12.68 -16.21
N MET A 152 5.90 -12.02 -15.08
CA MET A 152 4.63 -12.09 -14.35
C MET A 152 3.58 -11.07 -14.81
N LEU A 153 3.96 -10.08 -15.61
CA LEU A 153 3.14 -8.91 -15.97
C LEU A 153 1.72 -9.29 -16.46
N SER A 154 1.60 -10.33 -17.31
CA SER A 154 0.30 -10.78 -17.82
C SER A 154 -0.60 -11.45 -16.77
N ARG A 155 -0.03 -11.83 -15.62
CA ARG A 155 -0.75 -12.44 -14.50
C ARG A 155 -1.06 -11.44 -13.38
N MET A 156 -0.55 -10.22 -13.47
CA MET A 156 -0.78 -9.13 -12.51
C MET A 156 -1.97 -8.28 -12.93
N ILE A 157 -2.74 -7.86 -11.95
CA ILE A 157 -3.83 -6.88 -12.11
C ILE A 157 -3.94 -6.03 -10.87
N THR A 158 -4.08 -4.72 -11.05
CA THR A 158 -4.35 -3.77 -9.97
C THR A 158 -5.76 -3.21 -10.12
N TYR A 159 -6.56 -3.28 -9.05
CA TYR A 159 -7.85 -2.63 -8.94
C TYR A 159 -7.67 -1.33 -8.17
N ILE A 160 -8.17 -0.23 -8.72
CA ILE A 160 -8.07 1.11 -8.09
C ILE A 160 -9.42 1.79 -8.10
N PRO A 161 -9.81 2.56 -7.06
CA PRO A 161 -11.02 3.37 -7.13
C PRO A 161 -10.84 4.55 -8.09
N GLN A 162 -11.96 5.17 -8.52
CA GLN A 162 -11.94 6.25 -9.51
C GLN A 162 -11.16 7.51 -9.08
N ASN A 163 -10.98 7.73 -7.77
CA ASN A 163 -10.14 8.79 -7.20
C ASN A 163 -8.98 8.22 -6.36
N SER A 164 -8.35 7.14 -6.86
CA SER A 164 -7.22 6.54 -6.17
C SER A 164 -6.07 7.53 -5.99
N VAL A 165 -5.57 7.59 -4.77
CA VAL A 165 -4.32 8.28 -4.44
C VAL A 165 -3.21 7.26 -4.21
N VAL A 166 -3.43 6.30 -3.33
CA VAL A 166 -2.42 5.30 -2.94
C VAL A 166 -2.04 4.40 -4.11
N GLY A 167 -3.03 3.82 -4.81
CA GLY A 167 -2.80 2.92 -5.93
C GLY A 167 -2.22 3.60 -7.19
N MET A 168 -2.07 4.92 -7.16
CA MET A 168 -1.44 5.68 -8.24
C MET A 168 -0.08 6.25 -7.83
N LEU A 169 0.39 5.99 -6.60
CA LEU A 169 1.74 6.36 -6.18
C LEU A 169 2.76 5.46 -6.86
N LEU A 170 3.91 6.03 -7.21
CA LEU A 170 5.00 5.37 -7.93
C LEU A 170 4.57 4.90 -9.34
N GLU A 171 5.27 3.91 -9.90
CA GLU A 171 5.04 3.48 -11.27
C GLU A 171 4.43 2.08 -11.36
N HIS A 172 3.52 1.90 -12.33
CA HIS A 172 2.87 0.64 -12.65
C HIS A 172 3.08 0.30 -14.12
N ARG A 173 3.31 -0.98 -14.44
CA ARG A 173 3.29 -1.50 -15.81
C ARG A 173 2.21 -2.53 -16.04
N GLU A 174 1.67 -3.10 -14.96
CA GLU A 174 0.58 -4.06 -15.02
C GLU A 174 -0.74 -3.36 -15.40
N LYS A 175 -1.69 -4.16 -15.88
CA LYS A 175 -3.03 -3.67 -16.16
C LYS A 175 -3.74 -3.25 -14.87
N TYR A 176 -4.36 -2.09 -14.85
CA TYR A 176 -5.29 -1.71 -13.80
C TYR A 176 -6.73 -1.64 -14.29
N VAL A 177 -7.66 -1.81 -13.36
CA VAL A 177 -9.11 -1.70 -13.56
C VAL A 177 -9.64 -0.70 -12.57
N VAL A 178 -10.41 0.27 -13.06
CA VAL A 178 -11.01 1.30 -12.20
C VAL A 178 -12.33 0.78 -11.65
N ILE A 179 -12.49 0.90 -10.33
CA ILE A 179 -13.63 0.42 -9.56
C ILE A 179 -14.42 1.61 -9.02
N ARG A 180 -15.76 1.50 -9.06
CA ARG A 180 -16.64 2.48 -8.44
C ARG A 180 -16.60 2.36 -6.92
N SER A 181 -16.40 3.50 -6.25
CA SER A 181 -16.50 3.63 -4.80
C SER A 181 -17.59 4.63 -4.44
N MET A 182 -18.30 4.39 -3.34
CA MET A 182 -19.32 5.28 -2.79
C MET A 182 -18.73 6.46 -1.99
N GLN A 183 -17.45 6.38 -1.62
CA GLN A 183 -16.75 7.41 -0.86
C GLN A 183 -16.08 8.43 -1.79
N GLU A 184 -15.49 9.48 -1.21
CA GLU A 184 -14.77 10.53 -1.93
C GLU A 184 -13.32 10.64 -1.47
N GLY A 185 -12.44 11.13 -2.37
CA GLY A 185 -11.04 11.38 -2.09
C GLY A 185 -10.30 10.17 -1.51
N LEU A 186 -9.49 10.39 -0.49
CA LEU A 186 -8.70 9.33 0.17
C LEU A 186 -9.55 8.23 0.81
N MET A 187 -10.81 8.52 1.16
CA MET A 187 -11.70 7.52 1.77
C MET A 187 -12.10 6.41 0.79
N GLN A 188 -11.89 6.60 -0.51
CA GLN A 188 -12.08 5.56 -1.51
C GLN A 188 -11.05 4.42 -1.41
N HIS A 189 -9.95 4.64 -0.67
CA HIS A 189 -8.97 3.61 -0.37
C HIS A 189 -9.54 2.47 0.47
N ASP A 190 -10.62 2.72 1.21
CA ASP A 190 -11.35 1.69 1.96
C ASP A 190 -12.12 0.78 1.02
N VAL A 191 -11.74 -0.50 0.94
CA VAL A 191 -12.38 -1.50 0.06
C VAL A 191 -13.85 -1.76 0.41
N TYR A 192 -14.29 -1.47 1.64
CA TYR A 192 -15.71 -1.55 2.03
C TYR A 192 -16.57 -0.50 1.35
N SER A 193 -15.98 0.55 0.81
CA SER A 193 -16.66 1.57 0.00
C SER A 193 -16.85 1.17 -1.47
N TRP A 194 -16.24 0.08 -1.92
CA TRP A 194 -16.28 -0.34 -3.32
C TRP A 194 -17.59 -1.03 -3.66
N GLU A 195 -18.22 -0.58 -4.74
CA GLU A 195 -19.51 -1.10 -5.13
C GLU A 195 -19.43 -2.49 -5.77
N VAL A 196 -20.33 -3.37 -5.35
CA VAL A 196 -20.42 -4.76 -5.79
C VAL A 196 -21.80 -5.00 -6.41
N LEU A 197 -21.83 -5.63 -7.59
CA LEU A 197 -23.04 -6.10 -8.24
C LEU A 197 -22.94 -7.61 -8.49
N GLY A 198 -23.71 -8.38 -7.73
CA GLY A 198 -23.62 -9.84 -7.78
C GLY A 198 -22.20 -10.32 -7.38
N PRO A 199 -21.50 -11.10 -8.21
CA PRO A 199 -20.16 -11.61 -7.90
C PRO A 199 -19.04 -10.67 -8.34
N SER A 200 -19.32 -9.46 -8.80
CA SER A 200 -18.35 -8.59 -9.46
C SER A 200 -18.32 -7.19 -8.86
N LEU A 201 -17.14 -6.60 -8.83
CA LEU A 201 -16.98 -5.17 -8.59
C LEU A 201 -17.56 -4.37 -9.76
N ILE A 202 -18.16 -3.20 -9.50
CA ILE A 202 -18.61 -2.30 -10.55
C ILE A 202 -17.41 -1.55 -11.11
N HIS A 203 -17.22 -1.63 -12.43
CA HIS A 203 -16.11 -0.97 -13.11
C HIS A 203 -16.52 0.41 -13.60
N GLU A 204 -15.53 1.33 -13.65
CA GLU A 204 -15.61 2.63 -14.30
C GLU A 204 -14.70 2.67 -15.53
N ASP A 205 -15.01 3.56 -16.48
CA ASP A 205 -14.24 3.72 -17.70
C ASP A 205 -12.82 4.27 -17.47
N GLY A 206 -12.58 4.94 -16.34
CA GLY A 206 -11.29 5.48 -15.97
C GLY A 206 -11.33 6.29 -14.68
N ILE A 207 -10.16 6.71 -14.24
CA ILE A 207 -10.01 7.62 -13.10
C ILE A 207 -10.56 9.02 -13.45
N THR A 208 -11.01 9.75 -12.43
CA THR A 208 -11.52 11.11 -12.62
C THR A 208 -10.40 12.09 -13.04
N ASP A 209 -10.82 13.20 -13.57
CA ASP A 209 -9.87 14.25 -13.97
C ASP A 209 -9.14 14.88 -12.79
N GLU A 210 -9.82 15.03 -11.65
CA GLU A 210 -9.21 15.49 -10.40
C GLU A 210 -8.13 14.51 -9.94
N CYS A 211 -8.40 13.23 -10.02
CA CYS A 211 -7.44 12.17 -9.72
C CYS A 211 -6.21 12.26 -10.65
N ARG A 212 -6.41 12.47 -11.96
CA ARG A 212 -5.29 12.63 -12.91
C ARG A 212 -4.39 13.82 -12.56
N VAL A 213 -4.99 14.97 -12.22
CA VAL A 213 -4.23 16.17 -11.83
C VAL A 213 -3.44 15.93 -10.56
N LEU A 214 -4.07 15.36 -9.54
CA LEU A 214 -3.41 15.05 -8.27
C LEU A 214 -2.24 14.07 -8.46
N ASN A 215 -2.48 12.98 -9.18
CA ASN A 215 -1.45 11.98 -9.42
C ASN A 215 -0.28 12.53 -10.25
N ALA A 216 -0.55 13.33 -11.29
CA ALA A 216 0.50 14.01 -12.05
C ALA A 216 1.32 14.95 -11.14
N SER A 217 0.65 15.67 -10.23
CA SER A 217 1.32 16.56 -9.28
C SER A 217 2.19 15.82 -8.28
N LEU A 218 1.69 14.71 -7.72
CA LEU A 218 2.44 13.86 -6.78
C LEU A 218 3.64 13.22 -7.48
N LYS A 219 3.44 12.70 -8.70
CA LYS A 219 4.53 12.13 -9.48
C LYS A 219 5.61 13.18 -9.77
N GLU A 220 5.26 14.33 -10.34
CA GLU A 220 6.19 15.42 -10.62
C GLU A 220 6.94 15.86 -9.34
N TRP A 221 6.24 15.88 -8.21
CA TRP A 221 6.83 16.23 -6.92
C TRP A 221 7.86 15.20 -6.44
N ILE A 222 7.55 13.90 -6.52
CA ILE A 222 8.46 12.81 -6.15
C ILE A 222 9.67 12.80 -7.10
N ASP A 223 9.43 12.92 -8.41
CA ASP A 223 10.48 12.87 -9.44
C ASP A 223 11.47 14.07 -9.33
N ASN A 224 11.01 15.22 -8.80
CA ASN A 224 11.85 16.38 -8.55
C ASN A 224 12.76 16.25 -7.32
N MET A 225 12.63 15.19 -6.54
CA MET A 225 13.47 14.87 -5.38
C MET A 225 14.43 13.73 -5.71
N ASP A 226 15.72 13.90 -5.40
CA ASP A 226 16.66 12.80 -5.41
C ASP A 226 16.44 11.85 -4.21
N TYR A 227 17.16 10.73 -4.19
CA TYR A 227 17.09 9.71 -3.13
C TYR A 227 17.32 10.30 -1.75
N ASP A 228 18.34 11.15 -1.57
CA ASP A 228 18.70 11.70 -0.26
C ASP A 228 17.63 12.71 0.22
N GLN A 229 17.06 13.49 -0.67
CA GLN A 229 15.97 14.42 -0.38
C GLN A 229 14.70 13.69 0.05
N ARG A 230 14.30 12.61 -0.66
CA ARG A 230 13.15 11.78 -0.27
C ARG A 230 13.37 11.16 1.10
N ARG A 231 14.54 10.56 1.32
CA ARG A 231 14.92 9.97 2.61
C ARG A 231 14.90 10.99 3.75
N GLN A 232 15.51 12.16 3.54
CA GLN A 232 15.54 13.23 4.54
C GLN A 232 14.14 13.75 4.85
N PHE A 233 13.30 13.93 3.83
CA PHE A 233 11.91 14.36 4.01
C PHE A 233 11.13 13.35 4.87
N VAL A 234 11.18 12.06 4.53
CA VAL A 234 10.49 11.01 5.28
C VAL A 234 11.01 10.94 6.72
N ASN A 235 12.32 10.91 6.92
CA ASN A 235 12.88 10.89 8.28
C ASN A 235 12.44 12.11 9.10
N SER A 236 12.55 13.32 8.53
CA SER A 236 12.14 14.54 9.23
C SER A 236 10.65 14.56 9.57
N LEU A 237 9.80 13.99 8.70
CA LEU A 237 8.37 13.87 8.95
C LEU A 237 8.10 12.93 10.14
N PHE A 238 8.73 11.76 10.15
CA PHE A 238 8.53 10.79 11.23
C PHE A 238 9.20 11.18 12.54
N ASP A 239 10.33 11.87 12.52
CA ASP A 239 10.93 12.46 13.72
C ASP A 239 9.98 13.47 14.38
N LEU A 240 9.20 14.23 13.59
CA LEU A 240 8.14 15.10 14.12
C LEU A 240 6.99 14.32 14.76
N LEU A 241 6.60 13.18 14.18
CA LEU A 241 5.55 12.32 14.72
C LEU A 241 6.01 11.62 16.00
N ASP A 242 7.26 11.19 16.07
CA ASP A 242 7.86 10.56 17.24
C ASP A 242 7.91 11.54 18.44
N GLU A 243 8.15 12.85 18.21
CA GLU A 243 8.07 13.87 19.26
C GLU A 243 6.64 14.08 19.81
N CYS A 244 5.61 13.66 19.07
CA CYS A 244 4.22 13.69 19.53
C CYS A 244 3.81 12.48 20.36
N ASP A 245 4.71 11.53 20.67
CA ASP A 245 4.44 10.25 21.34
C ASP A 245 3.30 9.43 20.67
N ALA A 246 3.00 9.70 19.40
CA ALA A 246 1.97 9.02 18.65
C ALA A 246 2.49 7.66 18.16
N LYS A 247 1.87 6.58 18.62
CA LYS A 247 2.16 5.21 18.15
C LYS A 247 1.20 4.75 17.07
N THR A 248 0.05 5.40 16.96
CA THR A 248 -0.99 5.07 15.99
C THR A 248 -1.55 6.34 15.36
N THR A 249 -2.20 6.18 14.22
CA THR A 249 -2.95 7.27 13.55
C THR A 249 -4.14 7.75 14.36
N ASP A 250 -4.72 6.89 15.21
CA ASP A 250 -5.81 7.29 16.11
C ASP A 250 -5.30 8.23 17.21
N ASP A 251 -4.05 8.05 17.69
CA ASP A 251 -3.42 8.98 18.62
C ASP A 251 -3.29 10.37 18.00
N LEU A 252 -2.90 10.44 16.71
CA LEU A 252 -2.81 11.69 15.95
C LEU A 252 -4.19 12.36 15.77
N GLN A 253 -5.23 11.59 15.43
CA GLN A 253 -6.58 12.13 15.22
C GLN A 253 -7.21 12.64 16.52
N ASN A 254 -7.06 11.93 17.62
CA ASN A 254 -7.68 12.28 18.89
C ASN A 254 -7.03 13.50 19.57
N ASN A 255 -5.77 13.80 19.26
CA ASN A 255 -5.00 14.87 19.88
C ASN A 255 -4.58 15.98 18.92
N TRP A 256 -5.06 15.99 17.68
CA TRP A 256 -4.57 16.85 16.61
C TRP A 256 -4.48 18.35 16.98
N TYR A 257 -5.41 18.88 17.78
CA TYR A 257 -5.35 20.30 18.24
C TYR A 257 -4.17 20.55 19.20
N LYS A 258 -3.82 19.57 20.05
CA LYS A 258 -2.68 19.66 20.94
C LYS A 258 -1.39 19.43 20.16
N ASP A 259 -1.44 18.57 19.16
CA ASP A 259 -0.30 18.16 18.35
C ASP A 259 0.09 19.20 17.31
N ILE A 260 -0.84 20.00 16.76
CA ILE A 260 -0.49 21.16 15.92
C ILE A 260 0.49 22.10 16.65
N GLY A 261 0.23 22.41 17.91
CA GLY A 261 1.14 23.25 18.71
C GLY A 261 2.52 22.59 18.90
N ARG A 262 2.55 21.27 19.13
CA ARG A 262 3.77 20.48 19.24
C ARG A 262 4.49 20.41 17.89
N ILE A 263 3.79 20.03 16.82
CA ILE A 263 4.34 19.97 15.45
C ILE A 263 4.96 21.32 15.06
N LEU A 264 4.25 22.43 15.27
CA LEU A 264 4.80 23.77 14.99
C LEU A 264 6.01 24.11 15.85
N THR A 265 6.04 23.63 17.11
CA THR A 265 7.18 23.81 18.00
C THR A 265 8.36 22.94 17.56
N SER A 266 8.09 21.71 17.14
CA SER A 266 9.10 20.77 16.66
C SER A 266 9.69 21.20 15.33
N ILE A 267 8.87 21.70 14.38
CA ILE A 267 9.37 22.34 13.15
C ILE A 267 10.31 23.53 13.48
N LYS A 268 10.03 24.30 14.53
CA LYS A 268 10.94 25.38 14.97
C LYS A 268 12.22 24.87 15.60
N LYS A 269 12.20 23.71 16.24
CA LYS A 269 13.37 23.07 16.87
C LYS A 269 14.22 22.28 15.90
N MET A 270 13.68 21.91 14.74
CA MET A 270 14.45 21.23 13.68
C MET A 270 15.71 22.03 13.36
N ASP A 271 16.77 21.31 13.05
CA ASP A 271 17.93 21.92 12.42
C ASP A 271 17.53 22.65 11.13
N GLU A 272 18.31 23.63 10.75
CA GLU A 272 18.00 24.50 9.62
C GLU A 272 17.87 23.75 8.29
N ALA A 273 18.69 22.69 8.11
CA ALA A 273 18.68 21.88 6.89
C ALA A 273 17.39 21.07 6.77
N SER A 274 16.99 20.34 7.82
CA SER A 274 15.76 19.53 7.86
C SER A 274 14.52 20.40 7.71
N ARG A 275 14.43 21.53 8.43
CA ARG A 275 13.34 22.48 8.32
C ARG A 275 13.21 23.05 6.89
N LYS A 276 14.34 23.36 6.25
CA LYS A 276 14.37 23.86 4.87
C LYS A 276 13.84 22.81 3.89
N VAL A 277 14.29 21.55 4.04
CA VAL A 277 13.82 20.44 3.19
C VAL A 277 12.32 20.25 3.32
N VAL A 278 11.79 20.09 4.52
CA VAL A 278 10.34 19.91 4.76
C VAL A 278 9.53 21.09 4.19
N SER A 279 9.94 22.32 4.50
CA SER A 279 9.21 23.50 4.03
C SER A 279 9.26 23.65 2.51
N GLN A 280 10.43 23.44 1.90
CA GLN A 280 10.59 23.54 0.44
C GLN A 280 9.81 22.41 -0.28
N THR A 281 9.81 21.21 0.27
CA THR A 281 9.11 20.05 -0.29
C THR A 281 7.60 20.29 -0.29
N ILE A 282 7.02 20.76 0.81
CA ILE A 282 5.60 21.10 0.88
C ILE A 282 5.25 22.26 -0.07
N LEU A 283 6.07 23.31 -0.10
CA LEU A 283 5.83 24.45 -1.00
C LEU A 283 5.94 24.05 -2.48
N SER A 284 6.85 23.14 -2.83
CA SER A 284 6.97 22.64 -4.20
C SER A 284 5.74 21.85 -4.63
N LEU A 285 5.21 20.98 -3.77
CA LEU A 285 3.96 20.24 -4.03
C LEU A 285 2.79 21.21 -4.30
N LEU A 286 2.62 22.21 -3.45
CA LEU A 286 1.55 23.21 -3.63
C LEU A 286 1.68 23.99 -4.95
N LYS A 287 2.90 24.34 -5.36
CA LYS A 287 3.17 25.03 -6.63
C LYS A 287 2.85 24.14 -7.83
N ILE A 288 3.30 22.87 -7.79
CA ILE A 288 3.09 21.88 -8.86
C ILE A 288 1.60 21.61 -9.01
N THR A 289 0.88 21.38 -7.93
CA THR A 289 -0.56 21.15 -7.95
C THR A 289 -1.29 22.35 -8.58
N LYS A 290 -0.95 23.58 -8.17
CA LYS A 290 -1.56 24.79 -8.75
C LYS A 290 -1.27 24.90 -10.26
N LYS A 291 -0.04 24.67 -10.70
CA LYS A 291 0.36 24.68 -12.12
C LYS A 291 -0.46 23.66 -12.92
N ASN A 292 -0.59 22.43 -12.41
CA ASN A 292 -1.28 21.37 -13.12
C ASN A 292 -2.81 21.60 -13.18
N VAL A 293 -3.41 22.20 -12.16
CA VAL A 293 -4.82 22.64 -12.20
C VAL A 293 -5.02 23.73 -13.27
N THR A 294 -4.19 24.76 -13.29
CA THR A 294 -4.31 25.87 -14.27
C THR A 294 -4.10 25.43 -15.71
N ASN A 295 -3.20 24.48 -15.96
CA ASN A 295 -2.96 23.93 -17.31
C ASN A 295 -4.12 23.09 -17.84
N LYS A 296 -5.03 22.60 -16.98
CA LYS A 296 -6.24 21.86 -17.36
C LYS A 296 -7.37 22.79 -17.80
N GLU A 297 -7.42 24.03 -17.27
CA GLU A 297 -8.46 25.00 -17.60
C GLU A 297 -8.22 25.74 -18.94
N ASN A 298 -7.03 25.57 -19.54
CA ASN A 298 -6.66 26.08 -20.87
C ASN A 298 -6.61 24.94 -21.89
#